data_b8c741fc00ec32545d9998d55703827d
#
_entry.id   b8c741fc00ec32545d9998d55703827d
#
_cell.length_a   1.000
_cell.length_b   1.000
_cell.length_c   1.000
_cell.angle_alpha   90.00
_cell.angle_beta   90.00
_cell.angle_gamma   90.00
#
_symmetry.space_group_name_H-M   'P 1'
#
loop_
_entity.id
_entity.type
_entity.pdbx_description
1 polymer ?
#
loop_
_entity_poly.entity_id
_entity_poly.type
_entity_poly.pdbx_seq_one_letter_code
_entity_poly.pdbx_strand_id
1 'polypeptide(L)'
;VDSLGLTAAMLGSMPTVKLHDADVPRVAIYSQWSGTQNLGWYRLTFDEFKIPFDLIYKERVVQGNLRKDYDVILVAEQNLSRQTVMQAKAARAQPYVKNDKYKFLGMYGETPDLTGGFGQPGVDAFASFLSSGGTLIAIGESARLPIEFGWARTVDKTPVPGLTSQRPL
;
A
#
# COMPACT_ATOMS: atom_id res chain seq x y z
N VAL A 1 2.39 26.33 -17.42
CA VAL A 1 0.99 25.90 -17.28
C VAL A 1 0.66 24.94 -18.40
N ASP A 2 0.90 25.32 -19.66
CA ASP A 2 0.55 24.48 -20.83
C ASP A 2 1.34 23.17 -20.88
N SER A 3 2.61 23.18 -20.47
CA SER A 3 3.45 21.96 -20.41
C SER A 3 2.96 20.92 -19.39
N LEU A 4 2.12 21.31 -18.46
CA LEU A 4 1.54 20.44 -17.43
C LEU A 4 0.07 20.13 -17.69
N GLY A 5 -0.51 20.61 -18.80
CA GLY A 5 -1.94 20.43 -19.09
C GLY A 5 -2.88 21.13 -18.10
N LEU A 6 -2.38 22.11 -17.37
CA LEU A 6 -3.16 22.84 -16.36
C LEU A 6 -3.85 24.06 -16.97
N THR A 7 -5.09 24.28 -16.61
CA THR A 7 -5.83 25.51 -16.92
C THR A 7 -5.67 26.48 -15.73
N ALA A 8 -5.23 27.69 -16.00
CA ALA A 8 -5.10 28.73 -14.99
C ALA A 8 -5.94 29.95 -15.40
N ALA A 9 -6.61 30.57 -14.45
CA ALA A 9 -7.34 31.81 -14.62
C ALA A 9 -6.73 32.89 -13.69
N MET A 10 -6.58 34.10 -14.22
CA MET A 10 -6.19 35.25 -13.42
C MET A 10 -7.42 35.84 -12.72
N LEU A 11 -7.31 36.00 -11.41
CA LEU A 11 -8.31 36.69 -10.60
C LEU A 11 -7.85 38.09 -10.26
N GLY A 12 -8.73 39.08 -10.38
CA GLY A 12 -8.45 40.46 -10.03
C GLY A 12 -8.32 40.71 -8.51
N SER A 13 -8.85 39.82 -7.71
CA SER A 13 -8.76 39.83 -6.24
C SER A 13 -8.83 38.43 -5.67
N MET A 14 -8.27 38.25 -4.48
CA MET A 14 -8.35 36.98 -3.76
C MET A 14 -9.82 36.67 -3.42
N PRO A 15 -10.33 35.46 -3.75
CA PRO A 15 -11.71 35.12 -3.41
C PRO A 15 -11.91 34.98 -1.88
N THR A 16 -13.07 35.40 -1.40
CA THR A 16 -13.44 35.28 0.02
C THR A 16 -13.94 33.84 0.29
N VAL A 17 -13.02 32.88 0.26
CA VAL A 17 -13.31 31.46 0.54
C VAL A 17 -12.35 30.94 1.61
N LYS A 18 -12.76 29.90 2.33
CA LYS A 18 -11.83 29.18 3.20
C LYS A 18 -10.73 28.59 2.35
N LEU A 19 -9.50 28.98 2.62
CA LEU A 19 -8.30 28.41 2.00
C LEU A 19 -7.60 27.53 3.04
N HIS A 20 -6.92 26.52 2.55
CA HIS A 20 -5.94 25.73 3.29
C HIS A 20 -4.69 25.57 2.41
N ASP A 21 -3.56 25.37 3.05
CA ASP A 21 -2.34 25.11 2.32
C ASP A 21 -2.48 23.77 1.56
N ALA A 22 -1.94 23.75 0.34
CA ALA A 22 -1.80 22.52 -0.40
C ALA A 22 -0.68 21.69 0.25
N ASP A 23 -1.05 20.57 0.84
CA ASP A 23 -0.11 19.65 1.47
C ASP A 23 0.17 18.45 0.54
N VAL A 24 1.42 18.00 0.54
CA VAL A 24 1.81 16.78 -0.19
C VAL A 24 1.58 15.60 0.76
N PRO A 25 0.68 14.67 0.41
CA PRO A 25 0.41 13.53 1.28
C PRO A 25 1.67 12.67 1.43
N ARG A 26 1.91 12.20 2.64
CA ARG A 26 2.96 11.21 2.93
C ARG A 26 2.44 9.84 2.51
N VAL A 27 3.04 9.29 1.48
CA VAL A 27 2.58 8.06 0.84
C VAL A 27 3.45 6.90 1.23
N ALA A 28 2.83 5.79 1.64
CA ALA A 28 3.49 4.49 1.71
C ALA A 28 2.92 3.52 0.67
N ILE A 29 3.77 2.66 0.14
CA ILE A 29 3.33 1.48 -0.64
C ILE A 29 3.59 0.25 0.22
N TYR A 30 2.53 -0.45 0.59
CA TYR A 30 2.66 -1.72 1.29
C TYR A 30 2.89 -2.87 0.31
N SER A 31 3.84 -3.73 0.62
CA SER A 31 4.14 -4.95 -0.11
C SER A 31 4.38 -6.14 0.81
N GLN A 32 4.03 -7.33 0.32
CA GLN A 32 4.60 -8.57 0.83
C GLN A 32 6.05 -8.73 0.34
N TRP A 33 6.83 -9.57 1.00
CA TRP A 33 8.20 -9.85 0.60
C TRP A 33 8.33 -10.68 -0.67
N SER A 34 7.26 -11.33 -1.09
CA SER A 34 7.20 -12.16 -2.31
C SER A 34 6.08 -11.67 -3.24
N GLY A 35 6.13 -12.06 -4.51
CA GLY A 35 5.10 -11.67 -5.50
C GLY A 35 5.12 -10.17 -5.83
N THR A 36 6.30 -9.60 -6.02
CA THR A 36 6.51 -8.14 -6.10
C THR A 36 6.41 -7.57 -7.52
N GLN A 37 5.97 -8.33 -8.52
CA GLN A 37 5.94 -7.86 -9.91
C GLN A 37 5.01 -6.65 -10.09
N ASN A 38 3.79 -6.72 -9.58
CA ASN A 38 2.85 -5.61 -9.68
C ASN A 38 3.34 -4.38 -8.90
N LEU A 39 3.95 -4.59 -7.74
CA LEU A 39 4.62 -3.53 -6.98
C LEU A 39 5.66 -2.79 -7.83
N GLY A 40 6.42 -3.51 -8.65
CA GLY A 40 7.46 -2.93 -9.50
C GLY A 40 6.91 -1.87 -10.46
N TRP A 41 5.71 -2.07 -11.00
CA TRP A 41 5.05 -1.10 -11.88
C TRP A 41 4.66 0.19 -11.14
N TYR A 42 4.14 0.09 -9.91
CA TYR A 42 3.82 1.27 -9.11
C TYR A 42 5.09 2.03 -8.73
N ARG A 43 6.15 1.33 -8.32
CA ARG A 43 7.43 1.96 -8.01
C ARG A 43 7.99 2.69 -9.22
N LEU A 44 8.04 2.03 -10.38
CA LEU A 44 8.50 2.65 -11.62
C LEU A 44 7.72 3.92 -11.95
N THR A 45 6.39 3.87 -11.81
CA THR A 45 5.53 5.04 -12.06
C THR A 45 5.82 6.17 -11.08
N PHE A 46 5.94 5.86 -9.80
CA PHE A 46 6.21 6.88 -8.77
C PHE A 46 7.60 7.50 -8.93
N ASP A 47 8.60 6.69 -9.26
CA ASP A 47 9.96 7.15 -9.55
C ASP A 47 9.99 8.06 -10.80
N GLU A 48 9.31 7.66 -11.88
CA GLU A 48 9.22 8.43 -13.12
C GLU A 48 8.56 9.79 -12.91
N PHE A 49 7.44 9.82 -12.18
CA PHE A 49 6.71 11.05 -11.86
C PHE A 49 7.26 11.78 -10.63
N LYS A 50 8.35 11.29 -10.03
CA LYS A 50 8.98 11.86 -8.83
C LYS A 50 8.01 12.04 -7.66
N ILE A 51 7.09 11.10 -7.49
CA ILE A 51 6.17 11.06 -6.36
C ILE A 51 6.90 10.39 -5.19
N PRO A 52 7.16 11.11 -4.09
CA PRO A 52 7.84 10.52 -2.95
C PRO A 52 6.97 9.46 -2.27
N PHE A 53 7.56 8.34 -1.91
CA PHE A 53 6.89 7.26 -1.18
C PHE A 53 7.88 6.45 -0.36
N ASP A 54 7.36 5.82 0.70
CA ASP A 54 8.08 4.81 1.47
C ASP A 54 7.57 3.42 1.09
N LEU A 55 8.49 2.49 0.86
CA LEU A 55 8.15 1.08 0.69
C LEU A 55 8.10 0.43 2.07
N ILE A 56 6.92 -0.05 2.47
CA ILE A 56 6.72 -0.67 3.78
C ILE A 56 6.30 -2.13 3.67
N TYR A 57 6.73 -2.91 4.65
CA TYR A 57 6.44 -4.34 4.75
C TYR A 57 5.73 -4.64 6.07
N LYS A 58 5.42 -5.92 6.29
CA LYS A 58 4.73 -6.39 7.50
C LYS A 58 5.40 -5.91 8.80
N GLU A 59 6.72 -5.84 8.82
CA GLU A 59 7.50 -5.40 10.00
C GLU A 59 7.16 -3.96 10.39
N ARG A 60 7.05 -3.05 9.40
CA ARG A 60 6.64 -1.66 9.67
C ARG A 60 5.17 -1.59 10.08
N VAL A 61 4.31 -2.41 9.46
CA VAL A 61 2.88 -2.41 9.76
C VAL A 61 2.61 -2.83 11.21
N VAL A 62 3.24 -3.92 11.67
CA VAL A 62 3.02 -4.43 13.04
C VAL A 62 3.55 -3.50 14.15
N GLN A 63 4.44 -2.56 13.83
CA GLN A 63 4.87 -1.51 14.77
C GLN A 63 3.74 -0.53 15.11
N GLY A 64 2.69 -0.48 14.29
CA GLY A 64 1.57 0.45 14.49
C GLY A 64 1.90 1.91 14.21
N ASN A 65 1.09 2.81 14.75
CA ASN A 65 1.23 4.27 14.61
C ASN A 65 1.40 4.76 13.16
N LEU A 66 0.79 4.06 12.20
CA LEU A 66 0.95 4.34 10.77
C LEU A 66 0.51 5.77 10.40
N ARG A 67 -0.51 6.31 11.07
CA ARG A 67 -1.03 7.66 10.79
C ARG A 67 -0.05 8.77 11.16
N LYS A 68 0.89 8.50 12.07
CA LYS A 68 1.95 9.45 12.41
C LYS A 68 2.85 9.74 11.21
N ASP A 69 3.15 8.72 10.42
CA ASP A 69 4.13 8.79 9.34
C ASP A 69 3.47 8.90 7.95
N TYR A 70 2.24 8.40 7.79
CA TYR A 70 1.57 8.30 6.49
C TYR A 70 0.15 8.86 6.50
N ASP A 71 -0.22 9.47 5.38
CA ASP A 71 -1.56 9.96 5.07
C ASP A 71 -2.29 8.99 4.15
N VAL A 72 -1.54 8.36 3.24
CA VAL A 72 -2.05 7.40 2.25
C VAL A 72 -1.19 6.14 2.29
N ILE A 73 -1.84 4.98 2.34
CA ILE A 73 -1.18 3.69 2.13
C ILE A 73 -1.80 3.04 0.88
N LEU A 74 -0.96 2.86 -0.14
CA LEU A 74 -1.32 2.13 -1.34
C LEU A 74 -0.91 0.67 -1.19
N VAL A 75 -1.82 -0.23 -1.50
CA VAL A 75 -1.58 -1.68 -1.51
C VAL A 75 -1.69 -2.17 -2.94
N ALA A 76 -0.54 -2.47 -3.55
CA ALA A 76 -0.46 -3.05 -4.88
C ALA A 76 -1.18 -4.41 -4.91
N GLU A 77 -1.53 -4.88 -6.11
CA GLU A 77 -2.23 -6.15 -6.27
C GLU A 77 -1.46 -7.32 -5.67
N GLN A 78 -1.99 -7.89 -4.61
CA GLN A 78 -1.44 -9.00 -3.84
C GLN A 78 -2.59 -9.80 -3.21
N ASN A 79 -2.37 -11.07 -2.91
CA ASN A 79 -3.35 -11.86 -2.17
C ASN A 79 -3.28 -11.50 -0.67
N LEU A 80 -4.15 -10.62 -0.24
CA LEU A 80 -4.34 -10.21 1.16
C LEU A 80 -5.69 -10.69 1.72
N SER A 81 -6.02 -11.96 1.45
CA SER A 81 -7.16 -12.60 2.11
C SER A 81 -6.94 -12.68 3.63
N ARG A 82 -8.02 -12.82 4.40
CA ARG A 82 -7.93 -13.06 5.85
C ARG A 82 -7.00 -14.22 6.17
N GLN A 83 -7.09 -15.32 5.41
CA GLN A 83 -6.21 -16.47 5.60
C GLN A 83 -4.73 -16.08 5.43
N THR A 84 -4.37 -15.40 4.34
CA THR A 84 -2.99 -14.99 4.07
C THR A 84 -2.47 -14.01 5.11
N VAL A 85 -3.30 -13.03 5.49
CA VAL A 85 -2.95 -12.02 6.50
C VAL A 85 -2.71 -12.63 7.87
N MET A 86 -3.58 -13.56 8.28
CA MET A 86 -3.52 -14.22 9.59
C MET A 86 -2.62 -15.44 9.62
N GLN A 87 -2.06 -15.83 8.48
CA GLN A 87 -1.19 -17.01 8.38
C GLN A 87 0.00 -16.86 9.33
N ALA A 88 0.16 -17.83 10.19
CA ALA A 88 1.33 -17.89 11.06
C ALA A 88 2.61 -18.04 10.24
N LYS A 89 3.72 -17.61 10.84
CA LYS A 89 5.06 -17.85 10.26
C LYS A 89 5.25 -19.33 10.00
N ALA A 90 5.98 -19.66 8.92
CA ALA A 90 6.37 -21.01 8.65
C ALA A 90 7.18 -21.59 9.84
N ALA A 91 7.14 -22.93 10.01
CA ALA A 91 7.90 -23.60 11.05
C ALA A 91 9.42 -23.32 10.95
N ARG A 92 9.89 -22.99 9.75
CA ARG A 92 11.28 -22.57 9.49
C ARG A 92 11.27 -21.21 8.82
N ALA A 93 11.84 -20.22 9.47
CA ALA A 93 12.03 -18.88 8.94
C ALA A 93 12.85 -18.90 7.63
N GLN A 94 12.48 -18.03 6.71
CA GLN A 94 13.18 -17.82 5.43
C GLN A 94 13.77 -16.40 5.44
N PRO A 95 15.02 -16.22 5.86
CA PRO A 95 15.63 -14.90 5.96
C PRO A 95 15.93 -14.31 4.58
N TYR A 96 15.71 -13.02 4.44
CA TYR A 96 16.14 -12.19 3.33
C TYR A 96 17.05 -11.09 3.87
N VAL A 97 18.30 -11.44 4.07
CA VAL A 97 19.31 -10.56 4.66
C VAL A 97 20.60 -10.66 3.87
N LYS A 98 21.31 -9.54 3.79
CA LYS A 98 22.64 -9.49 3.19
C LYS A 98 23.60 -10.39 3.97
N ASN A 99 24.42 -11.13 3.25
CA ASN A 99 25.46 -11.97 3.82
C ASN A 99 26.63 -12.14 2.83
N ASP A 100 27.71 -12.79 3.25
CA ASP A 100 28.92 -12.94 2.43
C ASP A 100 28.66 -13.68 1.12
N LYS A 101 27.75 -14.64 1.11
CA LYS A 101 27.35 -15.39 -0.07
C LYS A 101 26.43 -14.59 -1.01
N TYR A 102 25.55 -13.77 -0.42
CA TYR A 102 24.52 -13.01 -1.15
C TYR A 102 24.62 -11.52 -0.82
N LYS A 103 25.61 -10.86 -1.41
CA LYS A 103 25.97 -9.46 -1.11
C LYS A 103 24.91 -8.44 -1.52
N PHE A 104 24.01 -8.80 -2.42
CA PHE A 104 22.98 -7.91 -2.95
C PHE A 104 21.59 -8.15 -2.37
N LEU A 105 21.42 -9.18 -1.53
CA LEU A 105 20.19 -9.31 -0.76
C LEU A 105 20.06 -8.13 0.20
N GLY A 106 18.82 -7.76 0.51
CA GLY A 106 18.54 -6.65 1.40
C GLY A 106 18.76 -5.25 0.81
N MET A 107 18.94 -5.13 -0.52
CA MET A 107 19.17 -3.82 -1.16
C MET A 107 18.03 -2.82 -0.89
N TYR A 108 16.79 -3.29 -0.84
CA TYR A 108 15.58 -2.47 -0.62
C TYR A 108 14.93 -2.69 0.76
N GLY A 109 15.55 -3.48 1.60
CA GLY A 109 15.08 -3.83 2.92
C GLY A 109 15.46 -5.26 3.28
N GLU A 110 15.38 -5.58 4.55
CA GLU A 110 15.75 -6.89 5.08
C GLU A 110 14.64 -7.43 5.97
N THR A 111 14.49 -8.76 5.99
CA THR A 111 13.60 -9.43 6.92
C THR A 111 14.24 -10.72 7.44
N PRO A 112 14.06 -11.04 8.71
CA PRO A 112 14.45 -12.34 9.24
C PRO A 112 13.58 -13.48 8.71
N ASP A 113 12.42 -13.16 8.12
CA ASP A 113 11.50 -14.16 7.60
C ASP A 113 10.57 -13.60 6.51
N LEU A 114 10.73 -14.11 5.29
CA LEU A 114 9.85 -13.80 4.16
C LEU A 114 8.41 -14.29 4.33
N THR A 115 8.19 -15.26 5.21
CA THR A 115 6.92 -15.96 5.35
C THR A 115 5.96 -15.28 6.31
N GLY A 116 4.70 -15.70 6.27
CA GLY A 116 3.65 -15.20 7.13
C GLY A 116 3.12 -13.82 6.77
N GLY A 117 1.92 -13.53 7.22
CA GLY A 117 1.26 -12.25 7.13
C GLY A 117 1.63 -11.33 8.30
N PHE A 118 0.97 -10.19 8.39
CA PHE A 118 1.17 -9.24 9.50
C PHE A 118 0.29 -9.56 10.73
N GLY A 119 -0.60 -10.56 10.64
CA GLY A 119 -1.41 -11.04 11.77
C GLY A 119 -2.35 -9.99 12.35
N GLN A 120 -2.91 -10.31 13.51
CA GLN A 120 -3.82 -9.40 14.23
C GLN A 120 -3.19 -8.03 14.54
N PRO A 121 -1.92 -7.93 15.00
CA PRO A 121 -1.31 -6.62 15.24
C PRO A 121 -1.30 -5.69 14.02
N GLY A 122 -1.07 -6.24 12.83
CA GLY A 122 -1.12 -5.44 11.61
C GLY A 122 -2.55 -5.08 11.19
N VAL A 123 -3.51 -5.96 11.42
CA VAL A 123 -4.94 -5.65 11.22
C VAL A 123 -5.37 -4.48 12.11
N ASP A 124 -5.00 -4.51 13.38
CA ASP A 124 -5.30 -3.45 14.33
C ASP A 124 -4.61 -2.12 13.96
N ALA A 125 -3.37 -2.20 13.44
CA ALA A 125 -2.63 -1.04 12.96
C ALA A 125 -3.31 -0.38 11.76
N PHE A 126 -3.77 -1.15 10.77
CA PHE A 126 -4.55 -0.62 9.64
C PHE A 126 -5.92 -0.07 10.08
N ALA A 127 -6.62 -0.76 10.97
CA ALA A 127 -7.89 -0.26 11.50
C ALA A 127 -7.71 1.07 12.24
N SER A 128 -6.67 1.20 13.05
CA SER A 128 -6.30 2.45 13.73
C SER A 128 -5.93 3.55 12.73
N PHE A 129 -5.16 3.22 11.69
CA PHE A 129 -4.80 4.16 10.63
C PHE A 129 -6.04 4.75 9.95
N LEU A 130 -6.99 3.89 9.55
CA LEU A 130 -8.24 4.31 8.91
C LEU A 130 -9.13 5.13 9.85
N SER A 131 -9.30 4.69 11.09
CA SER A 131 -10.12 5.41 12.07
C SER A 131 -9.55 6.78 12.44
N SER A 132 -8.24 6.97 12.26
CA SER A 132 -7.55 8.25 12.48
C SER A 132 -7.47 9.12 11.21
N GLY A 133 -8.27 8.81 10.17
CA GLY A 133 -8.37 9.62 8.96
C GLY A 133 -7.29 9.31 7.90
N GLY A 134 -6.63 8.17 7.98
CA GLY A 134 -5.75 7.68 6.93
C GLY A 134 -6.53 7.13 5.72
N THR A 135 -5.95 7.22 4.54
CA THR A 135 -6.54 6.71 3.29
C THR A 135 -5.85 5.41 2.87
N LEU A 136 -6.63 4.35 2.68
CA LEU A 136 -6.16 3.07 2.16
C LEU A 136 -6.63 2.90 0.70
N ILE A 137 -5.69 2.73 -0.22
CA ILE A 137 -5.96 2.43 -1.63
C ILE A 137 -5.56 0.98 -1.89
N ALA A 138 -6.53 0.09 -2.01
CA ALA A 138 -6.30 -1.32 -2.28
C ALA A 138 -6.69 -1.67 -3.72
N ILE A 139 -5.77 -2.28 -4.48
CA ILE A 139 -5.92 -2.51 -5.92
C ILE A 139 -6.03 -4.00 -6.20
N GLY A 140 -6.96 -4.36 -7.10
CA GLY A 140 -7.15 -5.74 -7.53
C GLY A 140 -7.49 -6.68 -6.37
N GLU A 141 -6.82 -7.82 -6.25
CA GLU A 141 -7.05 -8.79 -5.17
C GLU A 141 -6.77 -8.23 -3.77
N SER A 142 -5.99 -7.18 -3.65
CA SER A 142 -5.73 -6.53 -2.35
C SER A 142 -6.98 -5.87 -1.76
N ALA A 143 -8.02 -5.61 -2.57
CA ALA A 143 -9.32 -5.15 -2.08
C ALA A 143 -9.99 -6.15 -1.11
N ARG A 144 -9.54 -7.41 -1.10
CA ARG A 144 -9.95 -8.40 -0.11
C ARG A 144 -9.62 -7.96 1.32
N LEU A 145 -8.53 -7.25 1.52
CA LEU A 145 -8.12 -6.78 2.84
C LEU A 145 -9.22 -5.91 3.49
N PRO A 146 -9.61 -4.74 2.95
CA PRO A 146 -10.65 -3.93 3.58
C PRO A 146 -12.03 -4.59 3.60
N ILE A 147 -12.35 -5.46 2.65
CA ILE A 147 -13.63 -6.17 2.60
C ILE A 147 -13.71 -7.26 3.68
N GLU A 148 -12.72 -8.15 3.76
CA GLU A 148 -12.74 -9.29 4.68
C GLU A 148 -12.56 -8.90 6.15
N PHE A 149 -11.93 -7.74 6.41
CA PHE A 149 -11.81 -7.19 7.76
C PHE A 149 -12.91 -6.18 8.10
N GLY A 150 -13.89 -5.95 7.19
CA GLY A 150 -15.07 -5.14 7.46
C GLY A 150 -14.83 -3.64 7.48
N TRP A 151 -13.73 -3.16 6.88
CA TRP A 151 -13.46 -1.73 6.76
C TRP A 151 -14.21 -1.08 5.59
N ALA A 152 -14.45 -1.85 4.51
CA ALA A 152 -15.27 -1.45 3.36
C ALA A 152 -16.65 -2.14 3.40
N ARG A 153 -17.54 -1.65 4.25
CA ARG A 153 -18.82 -2.31 4.55
C ARG A 153 -19.84 -2.27 3.41
N THR A 154 -19.69 -1.35 2.48
CA THR A 154 -20.62 -1.14 1.34
C THR A 154 -20.14 -1.84 0.06
N VAL A 155 -19.01 -2.52 0.12
CA VAL A 155 -18.43 -3.23 -1.04
C VAL A 155 -18.53 -4.73 -0.80
N ASP A 156 -19.06 -5.45 -1.77
CA ASP A 156 -19.16 -6.90 -1.75
C ASP A 156 -18.24 -7.53 -2.82
N LYS A 157 -17.86 -8.78 -2.58
CA LYS A 157 -17.07 -9.60 -3.52
C LYS A 157 -17.92 -10.33 -4.56
N THR A 158 -19.16 -9.97 -4.73
CA THR A 158 -20.04 -10.70 -5.63
C THR A 158 -19.44 -10.74 -7.04
N PRO A 159 -19.15 -11.91 -7.60
CA PRO A 159 -18.71 -12.01 -8.99
C PRO A 159 -19.78 -11.43 -9.88
N VAL A 160 -19.41 -10.49 -10.76
CA VAL A 160 -20.33 -10.01 -11.77
C VAL A 160 -20.44 -11.10 -12.85
N PRO A 161 -21.63 -11.71 -13.04
CA PRO A 161 -21.81 -12.75 -14.06
C PRO A 161 -21.39 -12.22 -15.43
N GLY A 162 -20.56 -12.97 -16.15
CA GLY A 162 -20.08 -12.59 -17.48
C GLY A 162 -18.82 -11.73 -17.54
N LEU A 163 -18.31 -11.22 -16.42
CA LEU A 163 -16.96 -10.66 -16.37
C LEU A 163 -15.95 -11.77 -16.09
N THR A 164 -15.47 -12.40 -17.16
CA THR A 164 -14.24 -13.18 -17.07
C THR A 164 -13.07 -12.22 -17.17
N SER A 165 -12.25 -12.14 -16.13
CA SER A 165 -10.95 -11.48 -16.25
C SER A 165 -10.15 -12.27 -17.29
N GLN A 166 -10.03 -11.75 -18.49
CA GLN A 166 -9.04 -12.25 -19.42
C GLN A 166 -7.67 -11.89 -18.79
N ARG A 167 -7.00 -12.87 -18.21
CA ARG A 167 -5.59 -12.72 -17.91
C ARG A 167 -4.90 -12.50 -19.26
N PRO A 168 -4.15 -11.43 -19.45
CA PRO A 168 -3.25 -11.36 -20.60
C PRO A 168 -2.29 -12.55 -20.53
N LEU A 169 -2.13 -13.22 -21.63
CA LEU A 169 -1.18 -14.32 -21.83
C LEU A 169 0.24 -13.82 -21.63
#